data_a7c9b7a999825b5e28465cd7050d1170
#
_entry.id   a7c9b7a999825b5e28465cd7050d1170
#
_cell.length_a   1.000
_cell.length_b   1.000
_cell.length_c   1.000
_cell.angle_alpha   90.00
_cell.angle_beta   90.00
_cell.angle_gamma   90.00
#
_symmetry.space_group_name_H-M   'P 1'
#
loop_
_entity.id
_entity.type
_entity.pdbx_description
1 polymer ?
#
loop_
_entity_poly.entity_id
_entity_poly.type
_entity_poly.pdbx_seq_one_letter_code
_entity_poly.pdbx_strand_id
1 'polypeptide(L)'
;MFERSIPEWLRPPPASAAKKPGARAFATLTGVESMIRGTLLSVFPLAMYSALGSAAAVSQVYFAIGLLSLMVGLMLPWINRLVPRRWLYTIGAMFYAAGGLCGAMGGLMVVVSLVLCTLGTVTCFICLNAYVLDYIAKSELGRTETLRMFYSAASWTLGPVAGVALLNLWPPAPFLLAVVFSLVQVSVFWWMRLGNGKLIQKARGAAPNPLAFLGRFFAQPRLIAGWLFAVLRSCGWWGYIVYLPIYAIESGLPQQTGGILVSVTNSFLFITPLMLRWVQRHSVRAGVRLGFLCTALGFLLAALSPVPVLAVAALFSGSVFLILLDVSGGLPFLMAVKPSERTEMAAVYSSFRDVSGILTPGIGALILLVAPIQGIFAAVGLGLGAMFLLAGRLHPMLGVAPAERGRRRAA
;
A
#
# COMPACT_ATOMS: atom_id res chain seq x y z
N MET A 1 -58.75 2.25 2.73
CA MET A 1 -58.88 2.53 4.19
C MET A 1 -58.76 1.25 4.98
N PHE A 2 -57.54 0.74 5.18
CA PHE A 2 -57.18 -0.29 6.16
C PHE A 2 -55.66 -0.28 6.29
N GLU A 3 -55.12 0.77 6.93
CA GLU A 3 -53.79 0.66 7.53
C GLU A 3 -53.90 -0.16 8.81
N ARG A 4 -53.64 -1.47 8.69
CA ARG A 4 -53.43 -2.33 9.85
C ARG A 4 -52.17 -1.83 10.54
N SER A 5 -52.33 -1.28 11.73
CA SER A 5 -51.23 -0.90 12.61
C SER A 5 -50.38 -2.12 12.92
N ILE A 6 -49.17 -2.18 12.30
CA ILE A 6 -48.16 -3.18 12.66
C ILE A 6 -47.85 -2.97 14.15
N PRO A 7 -47.95 -3.99 15.01
CA PRO A 7 -47.62 -3.89 16.43
C PRO A 7 -46.21 -3.32 16.63
N GLU A 8 -46.02 -2.50 17.67
CA GLU A 8 -44.76 -1.77 17.91
C GLU A 8 -43.54 -2.68 18.01
N TRP A 9 -43.71 -3.91 18.51
CA TRP A 9 -42.61 -4.91 18.61
C TRP A 9 -42.23 -5.53 17.25
N LEU A 10 -43.06 -5.41 16.23
CA LEU A 10 -42.77 -5.83 14.84
C LEU A 10 -42.30 -4.68 13.95
N ARG A 11 -42.36 -3.45 14.44
CA ARG A 11 -41.84 -2.31 13.69
C ARG A 11 -40.33 -2.40 13.66
N PRO A 12 -39.68 -2.44 12.49
CA PRO A 12 -38.23 -2.30 12.46
C PRO A 12 -37.84 -0.98 13.16
N PRO A 13 -36.82 -0.99 14.02
CA PRO A 13 -36.41 0.23 14.73
C PRO A 13 -36.24 1.36 13.72
N PRO A 14 -36.67 2.59 14.06
CA PRO A 14 -36.61 3.71 13.15
C PRO A 14 -35.18 3.85 12.60
N ALA A 15 -35.03 4.08 11.31
CA ALA A 15 -33.74 4.17 10.61
C ALA A 15 -32.74 5.17 11.26
N SER A 16 -33.24 6.05 12.14
CA SER A 16 -32.46 6.95 12.98
C SER A 16 -31.78 6.28 14.18
N ALA A 17 -32.25 5.09 14.60
CA ALA A 17 -31.71 4.36 15.76
C ALA A 17 -30.57 3.38 15.39
N ALA A 18 -30.35 3.08 14.11
CA ALA A 18 -29.19 2.34 13.70
C ALA A 18 -27.94 3.22 13.90
N LYS A 19 -27.13 2.91 14.92
CA LYS A 19 -25.86 3.58 15.19
C LYS A 19 -25.08 3.67 13.88
N LYS A 20 -24.82 4.89 13.40
CA LYS A 20 -23.99 5.12 12.20
C LYS A 20 -22.65 4.41 12.39
N PRO A 21 -22.14 3.67 11.39
CA PRO A 21 -20.85 3.02 11.49
C PRO A 21 -19.78 4.06 11.79
N GLY A 22 -19.10 3.92 12.93
CA GLY A 22 -18.06 4.85 13.38
C GLY A 22 -16.67 4.40 12.95
N ALA A 23 -15.64 5.14 13.37
CA ALA A 23 -14.23 4.90 13.07
C ALA A 23 -13.78 3.45 13.31
N ARG A 24 -14.25 2.80 14.40
CA ARG A 24 -13.92 1.39 14.70
C ARG A 24 -14.44 0.41 13.65
N ALA A 25 -15.64 0.64 13.14
CA ALA A 25 -16.24 -0.21 12.12
C ALA A 25 -15.40 -0.20 10.82
N PHE A 26 -14.98 0.98 10.37
CA PHE A 26 -14.10 1.10 9.20
C PHE A 26 -12.71 0.52 9.47
N ALA A 27 -12.17 0.68 10.69
CA ALA A 27 -10.92 0.07 11.09
C ALA A 27 -10.99 -1.46 11.05
N THR A 28 -12.08 -2.08 11.56
CA THR A 28 -12.29 -3.53 11.48
C THR A 28 -12.31 -4.01 10.03
N LEU A 29 -13.06 -3.31 9.17
CA LEU A 29 -13.15 -3.69 7.75
C LEU A 29 -11.79 -3.59 7.04
N THR A 30 -11.03 -2.52 7.32
CA THR A 30 -9.64 -2.37 6.83
C THR A 30 -8.72 -3.47 7.38
N GLY A 31 -8.88 -3.83 8.67
CA GLY A 31 -8.10 -4.90 9.30
C GLY A 31 -8.32 -6.26 8.62
N VAL A 32 -9.58 -6.63 8.36
CA VAL A 32 -9.92 -7.88 7.68
C VAL A 32 -9.37 -7.90 6.25
N GLU A 33 -9.49 -6.80 5.49
CA GLU A 33 -8.88 -6.68 4.16
C GLU A 33 -7.35 -6.82 4.23
N SER A 34 -6.73 -6.22 5.24
CA SER A 34 -5.28 -6.30 5.44
C SER A 34 -4.81 -7.72 5.75
N MET A 35 -5.64 -8.57 6.36
CA MET A 35 -5.33 -10.00 6.56
C MET A 35 -5.17 -10.74 5.24
N ILE A 36 -6.04 -10.47 4.26
CA ILE A 36 -5.91 -11.04 2.90
C ILE A 36 -4.58 -10.61 2.28
N ARG A 37 -4.35 -9.30 2.24
CA ARG A 37 -3.18 -8.71 1.58
C ARG A 37 -1.87 -9.05 2.29
N GLY A 38 -1.85 -8.99 3.62
CA GLY A 38 -0.68 -9.31 4.44
C GLY A 38 -0.25 -10.77 4.29
N THR A 39 -1.20 -11.71 4.32
CA THR A 39 -0.92 -13.13 4.13
C THR A 39 -0.34 -13.41 2.74
N LEU A 40 -0.89 -12.80 1.70
CA LEU A 40 -0.47 -13.03 0.32
C LEU A 40 0.74 -12.21 -0.11
N LEU A 41 1.20 -11.24 0.70
CA LEU A 41 2.25 -10.29 0.33
C LEU A 41 3.55 -10.98 -0.12
N SER A 42 4.05 -11.91 0.67
CA SER A 42 5.27 -12.67 0.36
C SER A 42 4.97 -14.00 -0.34
N VAL A 43 3.72 -14.45 -0.36
CA VAL A 43 3.28 -15.68 -1.03
C VAL A 43 3.28 -15.49 -2.55
N PHE A 44 2.74 -14.37 -3.05
CA PHE A 44 2.67 -14.13 -4.49
C PHE A 44 4.02 -14.15 -5.21
N PRO A 45 5.07 -13.43 -4.76
CA PRO A 45 6.37 -13.52 -5.44
C PRO A 45 6.92 -14.94 -5.52
N LEU A 46 6.79 -15.72 -4.43
CA LEU A 46 7.25 -17.10 -4.37
C LEU A 46 6.45 -18.04 -5.25
N ALA A 47 5.12 -17.99 -5.16
CA ALA A 47 4.22 -18.82 -5.96
C ALA A 47 4.31 -18.48 -7.45
N MET A 48 4.44 -17.20 -7.80
CA MET A 48 4.67 -16.74 -9.17
C MET A 48 6.01 -17.23 -9.73
N TYR A 49 7.07 -17.15 -8.93
CA TYR A 49 8.39 -17.65 -9.33
C TYR A 49 8.36 -19.17 -9.55
N SER A 50 7.71 -19.90 -8.63
CA SER A 50 7.51 -21.35 -8.80
C SER A 50 6.71 -21.72 -10.04
N ALA A 51 5.68 -20.92 -10.41
CA ALA A 51 4.82 -21.17 -11.55
C ALA A 51 5.45 -20.78 -12.89
N LEU A 52 6.26 -19.72 -12.94
CA LEU A 52 6.81 -19.15 -14.17
C LEU A 52 8.28 -19.53 -14.41
N GLY A 53 8.99 -20.01 -13.40
CA GLY A 53 10.38 -20.49 -13.49
C GLY A 53 11.44 -19.40 -13.68
N SER A 54 11.06 -18.12 -13.76
CA SER A 54 12.04 -17.05 -13.93
C SER A 54 11.58 -15.72 -13.31
N ALA A 55 12.53 -14.98 -12.71
CA ALA A 55 12.31 -13.64 -12.19
C ALA A 55 11.86 -12.64 -13.27
N ALA A 56 12.34 -12.80 -14.51
CA ALA A 56 11.96 -11.98 -15.65
C ALA A 56 10.46 -12.13 -15.98
N ALA A 57 9.95 -13.36 -16.07
CA ALA A 57 8.52 -13.61 -16.30
C ALA A 57 7.66 -13.06 -15.15
N VAL A 58 8.09 -13.23 -13.91
CA VAL A 58 7.43 -12.63 -12.74
C VAL A 58 7.35 -11.11 -12.88
N SER A 59 8.45 -10.45 -13.24
CA SER A 59 8.50 -9.00 -13.44
C SER A 59 7.57 -8.53 -14.55
N GLN A 60 7.53 -9.25 -15.70
CA GLN A 60 6.63 -8.92 -16.80
C GLN A 60 5.15 -9.01 -16.38
N VAL A 61 4.78 -10.05 -15.63
CA VAL A 61 3.42 -10.21 -15.11
C VAL A 61 3.06 -9.08 -14.13
N TYR A 62 3.93 -8.75 -13.18
CA TYR A 62 3.69 -7.64 -12.27
C TYR A 62 3.57 -6.30 -13.00
N PHE A 63 4.38 -6.07 -14.04
CA PHE A 63 4.28 -4.88 -14.88
C PHE A 63 2.93 -4.79 -15.60
N ALA A 64 2.49 -5.87 -16.24
CA ALA A 64 1.20 -5.91 -16.93
C ALA A 64 0.02 -5.71 -15.94
N ILE A 65 0.08 -6.34 -14.77
CA ILE A 65 -0.92 -6.18 -13.72
C ILE A 65 -0.91 -4.76 -13.15
N GLY A 66 0.26 -4.14 -13.01
CA GLY A 66 0.38 -2.73 -12.61
C GLY A 66 -0.32 -1.78 -13.58
N LEU A 67 -0.16 -1.99 -14.89
CA LEU A 67 -0.88 -1.24 -15.93
C LEU A 67 -2.39 -1.46 -15.83
N LEU A 68 -2.83 -2.72 -15.68
CA LEU A 68 -4.24 -3.05 -15.49
C LEU A 68 -4.82 -2.41 -14.24
N SER A 69 -4.09 -2.43 -13.13
CA SER A 69 -4.46 -1.78 -11.86
C SER A 69 -4.73 -0.29 -12.03
N LEU A 70 -3.80 0.41 -12.71
CA LEU A 70 -3.95 1.83 -13.02
C LEU A 70 -5.18 2.10 -13.89
N MET A 71 -5.36 1.33 -14.96
CA MET A 71 -6.51 1.49 -15.85
C MET A 71 -7.84 1.31 -15.09
N VAL A 72 -7.96 0.26 -14.31
CA VAL A 72 -9.17 0.00 -13.50
C VAL A 72 -9.38 1.08 -12.46
N GLY A 73 -8.33 1.53 -11.77
CA GLY A 73 -8.40 2.62 -10.82
C GLY A 73 -8.95 3.92 -11.42
N LEU A 74 -8.54 4.25 -12.65
CA LEU A 74 -9.04 5.42 -13.40
C LEU A 74 -10.49 5.25 -13.86
N MET A 75 -10.90 4.02 -14.20
CA MET A 75 -12.27 3.73 -14.66
C MET A 75 -13.28 3.60 -13.52
N LEU A 76 -12.83 3.29 -12.31
CA LEU A 76 -13.70 2.98 -11.18
C LEU A 76 -14.70 4.10 -10.82
N PRO A 77 -14.35 5.40 -10.84
CA PRO A 77 -15.29 6.48 -10.63
C PRO A 77 -16.42 6.52 -11.66
N TRP A 78 -16.15 6.11 -12.90
CA TRP A 78 -17.15 5.99 -13.95
C TRP A 78 -18.05 4.76 -13.74
N ILE A 79 -17.44 3.59 -13.42
CA ILE A 79 -18.17 2.36 -13.09
C ILE A 79 -19.10 2.56 -11.90
N ASN A 80 -18.68 3.34 -10.89
CA ASN A 80 -19.48 3.64 -9.69
C ASN A 80 -20.74 4.49 -9.99
N ARG A 81 -20.88 5.07 -11.19
CA ARG A 81 -22.13 5.72 -11.64
C ARG A 81 -23.16 4.72 -12.16
N LEU A 82 -22.67 3.63 -12.74
CA LEU A 82 -23.51 2.56 -13.32
C LEU A 82 -23.90 1.55 -12.25
N VAL A 83 -22.96 1.18 -11.37
CA VAL A 83 -23.13 0.17 -10.33
C VAL A 83 -23.13 0.85 -8.96
N PRO A 84 -24.15 0.61 -8.11
CA PRO A 84 -24.17 1.13 -6.74
C PRO A 84 -22.91 0.68 -5.97
N ARG A 85 -22.29 1.60 -5.22
CA ARG A 85 -21.02 1.38 -4.51
C ARG A 85 -21.03 0.13 -3.62
N ARG A 86 -22.17 -0.21 -3.01
CA ARG A 86 -22.31 -1.43 -2.18
C ARG A 86 -22.03 -2.71 -2.97
N TRP A 87 -22.55 -2.80 -4.19
CA TRP A 87 -22.30 -3.94 -5.06
C TRP A 87 -20.88 -3.93 -5.60
N LEU A 88 -20.36 -2.76 -5.93
CA LEU A 88 -18.98 -2.61 -6.40
C LEU A 88 -17.98 -3.05 -5.32
N TYR A 89 -18.20 -2.68 -4.06
CA TYR A 89 -17.39 -3.19 -2.94
C TYR A 89 -17.50 -4.70 -2.77
N THR A 90 -18.72 -5.24 -2.88
CA THR A 90 -18.96 -6.68 -2.80
C THR A 90 -18.28 -7.43 -3.93
N ILE A 91 -18.37 -6.93 -5.17
CA ILE A 91 -17.65 -7.49 -6.33
C ILE A 91 -16.14 -7.47 -6.09
N GLY A 92 -15.59 -6.37 -5.58
CA GLY A 92 -14.17 -6.28 -5.21
C GLY A 92 -13.76 -7.33 -4.17
N ALA A 93 -14.57 -7.55 -3.15
CA ALA A 93 -14.31 -8.59 -2.17
C ALA A 93 -14.46 -10.00 -2.79
N MET A 94 -15.43 -10.22 -3.68
CA MET A 94 -15.56 -11.50 -4.40
C MET A 94 -14.39 -11.77 -5.35
N PHE A 95 -13.73 -10.74 -5.87
CA PHE A 95 -12.47 -10.91 -6.61
C PHE A 95 -11.36 -11.48 -5.73
N TYR A 96 -11.27 -11.11 -4.45
CA TYR A 96 -10.34 -11.75 -3.51
C TYR A 96 -10.69 -13.24 -3.30
N ALA A 97 -11.98 -13.57 -3.15
CA ALA A 97 -12.41 -14.96 -2.97
C ALA A 97 -12.09 -15.80 -4.23
N ALA A 98 -12.48 -15.33 -5.41
CA ALA A 98 -12.16 -15.98 -6.68
C ALA A 98 -10.65 -16.09 -6.92
N GLY A 99 -9.91 -15.02 -6.62
CA GLY A 99 -8.46 -15.02 -6.67
C GLY A 99 -7.83 -16.06 -5.74
N GLY A 100 -8.32 -16.15 -4.50
CA GLY A 100 -7.88 -17.19 -3.55
C GLY A 100 -8.15 -18.60 -4.07
N LEU A 101 -9.33 -18.87 -4.64
CA LEU A 101 -9.64 -20.19 -5.24
C LEU A 101 -8.71 -20.49 -6.42
N CYS A 102 -8.48 -19.54 -7.33
CA CYS A 102 -7.53 -19.72 -8.43
C CYS A 102 -6.11 -19.98 -7.91
N GLY A 103 -5.64 -19.23 -6.89
CA GLY A 103 -4.33 -19.43 -6.30
C GLY A 103 -4.17 -20.80 -5.64
N ALA A 104 -5.22 -21.31 -5.00
CA ALA A 104 -5.23 -22.64 -4.41
C ALA A 104 -5.09 -23.78 -5.43
N MET A 105 -5.46 -23.54 -6.69
CA MET A 105 -5.25 -24.50 -7.80
C MET A 105 -3.78 -24.62 -8.22
N GLY A 106 -2.95 -23.62 -7.88
CA GLY A 106 -1.52 -23.62 -8.20
C GLY A 106 -1.20 -23.41 -9.69
N GLY A 107 0.07 -23.61 -10.06
CA GLY A 107 0.53 -23.46 -11.43
C GLY A 107 0.23 -22.07 -12.01
N LEU A 108 -0.12 -22.00 -13.29
CA LEU A 108 -0.43 -20.72 -13.96
C LEU A 108 -1.69 -20.01 -13.40
N MET A 109 -2.54 -20.71 -12.65
CA MET A 109 -3.69 -20.08 -11.98
C MET A 109 -3.28 -19.08 -10.90
N VAL A 110 -2.05 -19.10 -10.42
CA VAL A 110 -1.50 -18.08 -9.53
C VAL A 110 -1.42 -16.71 -10.21
N VAL A 111 -1.19 -16.67 -11.53
CA VAL A 111 -1.22 -15.42 -12.32
C VAL A 111 -2.64 -14.83 -12.31
N VAL A 112 -3.64 -15.66 -12.59
CA VAL A 112 -5.05 -15.26 -12.53
C VAL A 112 -5.43 -14.80 -11.12
N SER A 113 -4.95 -15.52 -10.11
CA SER A 113 -5.11 -15.15 -8.69
C SER A 113 -4.58 -13.74 -8.42
N LEU A 114 -3.36 -13.43 -8.86
CA LEU A 114 -2.76 -12.11 -8.64
C LEU A 114 -3.55 -11.00 -9.35
N VAL A 115 -4.03 -11.25 -10.58
CA VAL A 115 -4.90 -10.31 -11.31
C VAL A 115 -6.16 -10.03 -10.50
N LEU A 116 -6.90 -11.08 -10.11
CA LEU A 116 -8.16 -10.95 -9.37
C LEU A 116 -7.95 -10.27 -8.01
N CYS A 117 -6.93 -10.66 -7.25
CA CYS A 117 -6.61 -10.03 -5.97
C CYS A 117 -6.22 -8.54 -6.14
N THR A 118 -5.53 -8.18 -7.23
CA THR A 118 -5.21 -6.78 -7.53
C THR A 118 -6.46 -5.98 -7.87
N LEU A 119 -7.36 -6.51 -8.69
CA LEU A 119 -8.66 -5.89 -8.98
C LEU A 119 -9.50 -5.73 -7.71
N GLY A 120 -9.51 -6.74 -6.84
CA GLY A 120 -10.13 -6.68 -5.51
C GLY A 120 -9.55 -5.55 -4.67
N THR A 121 -8.22 -5.45 -4.60
CA THR A 121 -7.50 -4.40 -3.84
C THR A 121 -7.90 -3.00 -4.30
N VAL A 122 -7.82 -2.72 -5.60
CA VAL A 122 -8.13 -1.40 -6.15
C VAL A 122 -9.59 -1.03 -5.89
N THR A 123 -10.50 -1.97 -6.17
CA THR A 123 -11.94 -1.75 -6.03
C THR A 123 -12.34 -1.53 -4.57
N CYS A 124 -11.91 -2.40 -3.65
CA CYS A 124 -12.23 -2.28 -2.23
C CYS A 124 -11.61 -1.02 -1.63
N PHE A 125 -10.35 -0.71 -1.95
CA PHE A 125 -9.64 0.47 -1.44
C PHE A 125 -10.35 1.78 -1.83
N ILE A 126 -10.72 1.95 -3.10
CA ILE A 126 -11.40 3.16 -3.58
C ILE A 126 -12.80 3.27 -2.97
N CYS A 127 -13.57 2.18 -2.96
CA CYS A 127 -14.91 2.18 -2.37
C CYS A 127 -14.89 2.45 -0.87
N LEU A 128 -13.96 1.82 -0.12
CA LEU A 128 -13.84 1.99 1.32
C LEU A 128 -13.47 3.42 1.70
N ASN A 129 -12.51 4.02 1.00
CA ASN A 129 -12.14 5.41 1.23
C ASN A 129 -13.30 6.37 0.95
N ALA A 130 -14.08 6.11 -0.09
CA ALA A 130 -15.27 6.89 -0.37
C ALA A 130 -16.34 6.74 0.74
N TYR A 131 -16.54 5.54 1.30
CA TYR A 131 -17.42 5.35 2.46
C TYR A 131 -16.90 6.08 3.71
N VAL A 132 -15.60 6.04 3.98
CA VAL A 132 -15.01 6.78 5.10
C VAL A 132 -15.30 8.28 4.99
N LEU A 133 -15.15 8.85 3.79
CA LEU A 133 -15.43 10.27 3.55
C LEU A 133 -16.93 10.62 3.68
N ASP A 134 -17.84 9.70 3.37
CA ASP A 134 -19.28 9.92 3.47
C ASP A 134 -19.80 9.79 4.91
N TYR A 135 -19.22 8.92 5.72
CA TYR A 135 -19.75 8.57 7.06
C TYR A 135 -18.99 9.24 8.21
N ILE A 136 -17.72 9.57 8.04
CA ILE A 136 -16.84 10.11 9.08
C ILE A 136 -16.72 11.63 8.94
N ALA A 137 -16.93 12.35 10.04
CA ALA A 137 -16.76 13.80 10.07
C ALA A 137 -15.29 14.18 9.80
N LYS A 138 -15.06 15.30 9.11
CA LYS A 138 -13.71 15.78 8.76
C LYS A 138 -12.78 15.90 9.98
N SER A 139 -13.31 16.28 11.14
CA SER A 139 -12.57 16.37 12.39
C SER A 139 -12.11 15.01 12.94
N GLU A 140 -12.78 13.92 12.59
CA GLU A 140 -12.49 12.56 13.06
C GLU A 140 -11.70 11.72 12.06
N LEU A 141 -11.43 12.24 10.85
CA LEU A 141 -10.71 11.50 9.81
C LEU A 141 -9.31 11.06 10.28
N GLY A 142 -8.58 11.93 10.98
CA GLY A 142 -7.26 11.60 11.50
C GLY A 142 -7.29 10.44 12.51
N ARG A 143 -8.25 10.45 13.44
CA ARG A 143 -8.47 9.36 14.39
C ARG A 143 -8.86 8.05 13.69
N THR A 144 -9.73 8.15 12.68
CA THR A 144 -10.16 7.00 11.90
C THR A 144 -9.00 6.37 11.16
N GLU A 145 -8.14 7.17 10.53
CA GLU A 145 -6.98 6.69 9.80
C GLU A 145 -5.96 6.02 10.73
N THR A 146 -5.70 6.61 11.89
CA THR A 146 -4.84 6.00 12.92
C THR A 146 -5.38 4.65 13.37
N LEU A 147 -6.70 4.52 13.59
CA LEU A 147 -7.32 3.23 13.95
C LEU A 147 -7.20 2.21 12.82
N ARG A 148 -7.43 2.62 11.56
CA ARG A 148 -7.26 1.76 10.39
C ARG A 148 -5.82 1.23 10.29
N MET A 149 -4.83 2.09 10.47
CA MET A 149 -3.42 1.69 10.49
C MET A 149 -3.12 0.72 11.63
N PHE A 150 -3.63 0.97 12.83
CA PHE A 150 -3.43 0.10 13.99
C PHE A 150 -4.02 -1.31 13.76
N TYR A 151 -5.27 -1.40 13.26
CA TYR A 151 -5.90 -2.70 12.95
C TYR A 151 -5.20 -3.46 11.83
N SER A 152 -4.58 -2.76 10.92
CA SER A 152 -3.81 -3.36 9.82
C SER A 152 -2.40 -3.78 10.22
N ALA A 153 -1.81 -3.16 11.26
CA ALA A 153 -0.41 -3.35 11.62
C ALA A 153 -0.07 -4.82 11.94
N ALA A 154 -0.95 -5.51 12.68
CA ALA A 154 -0.77 -6.93 12.99
C ALA A 154 -0.73 -7.79 11.72
N SER A 155 -1.62 -7.50 10.76
CA SER A 155 -1.68 -8.22 9.48
C SER A 155 -0.44 -8.00 8.63
N TRP A 156 0.10 -6.79 8.59
CA TRP A 156 1.34 -6.48 7.87
C TRP A 156 2.58 -7.06 8.54
N THR A 157 2.55 -7.23 9.87
CA THR A 157 3.67 -7.80 10.62
C THR A 157 3.66 -9.32 10.59
N LEU A 158 2.52 -9.95 10.85
CA LEU A 158 2.41 -11.41 10.97
C LEU A 158 2.10 -12.09 9.63
N GLY A 159 1.39 -11.41 8.75
CA GLY A 159 0.91 -11.95 7.47
C GLY A 159 1.99 -12.57 6.59
N PRO A 160 3.10 -11.86 6.30
CA PRO A 160 4.13 -12.38 5.41
C PRO A 160 4.76 -13.68 5.92
N VAL A 161 5.14 -13.76 7.19
CA VAL A 161 5.74 -14.98 7.76
C VAL A 161 4.70 -16.12 7.86
N ALA A 162 3.48 -15.81 8.29
CA ALA A 162 2.40 -16.79 8.37
C ALA A 162 2.02 -17.32 6.98
N GLY A 163 1.91 -16.43 5.99
CA GLY A 163 1.60 -16.80 4.62
C GLY A 163 2.62 -17.77 4.02
N VAL A 164 3.92 -17.49 4.18
CA VAL A 164 4.98 -18.37 3.68
C VAL A 164 5.06 -19.67 4.49
N ALA A 165 4.85 -19.62 5.81
CA ALA A 165 4.79 -20.84 6.62
C ALA A 165 3.64 -21.76 6.17
N LEU A 166 2.46 -21.21 5.92
CA LEU A 166 1.32 -21.96 5.37
C LEU A 166 1.60 -22.50 3.98
N LEU A 167 2.25 -21.71 3.10
CA LEU A 167 2.63 -22.13 1.75
C LEU A 167 3.54 -23.36 1.80
N ASN A 168 4.47 -23.42 2.76
CA ASN A 168 5.39 -24.54 2.94
C ASN A 168 4.72 -25.80 3.54
N LEU A 169 3.73 -25.59 4.42
CA LEU A 169 2.97 -26.69 5.01
C LEU A 169 1.99 -27.32 4.00
N TRP A 170 1.26 -26.49 3.31
CA TRP A 170 0.27 -26.89 2.32
C TRP A 170 0.06 -25.74 1.31
N PRO A 171 0.55 -25.87 0.07
CA PRO A 171 0.54 -24.78 -0.92
C PRO A 171 -0.79 -24.05 -1.12
N PRO A 172 -1.98 -24.70 -1.11
CA PRO A 172 -3.27 -24.01 -1.17
C PRO A 172 -3.64 -23.19 0.07
N ALA A 173 -3.06 -23.49 1.25
CA ALA A 173 -3.52 -22.95 2.53
C ALA A 173 -3.56 -21.41 2.61
N PRO A 174 -2.51 -20.65 2.22
CA PRO A 174 -2.56 -19.19 2.31
C PRO A 174 -3.63 -18.59 1.40
N PHE A 175 -3.89 -19.19 0.24
CA PHE A 175 -4.90 -18.76 -0.69
C PHE A 175 -6.32 -19.06 -0.18
N LEU A 176 -6.55 -20.24 0.41
CA LEU A 176 -7.84 -20.60 1.04
C LEU A 176 -8.12 -19.71 2.27
N LEU A 177 -7.09 -19.37 3.03
CA LEU A 177 -7.21 -18.43 4.14
C LEU A 177 -7.65 -17.05 3.65
N ALA A 178 -7.13 -16.59 2.51
CA ALA A 178 -7.58 -15.35 1.86
C ALA A 178 -9.06 -15.42 1.43
N VAL A 179 -9.54 -16.59 0.96
CA VAL A 179 -10.98 -16.80 0.68
C VAL A 179 -11.82 -16.63 1.96
N VAL A 180 -11.40 -17.25 3.05
CA VAL A 180 -12.12 -17.14 4.34
C VAL A 180 -12.19 -15.67 4.78
N PHE A 181 -11.08 -14.96 4.78
CA PHE A 181 -11.06 -13.52 5.14
C PHE A 181 -11.89 -12.67 4.19
N SER A 182 -11.94 -13.01 2.89
CA SER A 182 -12.78 -12.31 1.93
C SER A 182 -14.26 -12.49 2.23
N LEU A 183 -14.70 -13.72 2.58
CA LEU A 183 -16.07 -13.97 3.00
C LEU A 183 -16.42 -13.26 4.31
N VAL A 184 -15.48 -13.22 5.26
CA VAL A 184 -15.63 -12.43 6.50
C VAL A 184 -15.73 -10.93 6.15
N GLN A 185 -14.92 -10.41 5.22
CA GLN A 185 -15.00 -9.03 4.76
C GLN A 185 -16.37 -8.66 4.19
N VAL A 186 -16.94 -9.53 3.34
CA VAL A 186 -18.30 -9.35 2.80
C VAL A 186 -19.33 -9.39 3.93
N SER A 187 -19.23 -10.37 4.83
CA SER A 187 -20.16 -10.51 5.95
C SER A 187 -20.15 -9.29 6.87
N VAL A 188 -18.96 -8.80 7.25
CA VAL A 188 -18.79 -7.60 8.07
C VAL A 188 -19.36 -6.37 7.34
N PHE A 189 -19.06 -6.22 6.05
CA PHE A 189 -19.56 -5.11 5.25
C PHE A 189 -21.09 -5.05 5.24
N TRP A 190 -21.76 -6.17 4.97
CA TRP A 190 -23.22 -6.24 4.94
C TRP A 190 -23.85 -6.14 6.34
N TRP A 191 -23.20 -6.68 7.38
CA TRP A 191 -23.60 -6.49 8.76
C TRP A 191 -23.59 -5.02 9.19
N MET A 192 -22.60 -4.26 8.74
CA MET A 192 -22.49 -2.80 9.00
C MET A 192 -23.56 -1.99 8.26
N ARG A 193 -24.34 -2.59 7.37
CA ARG A 193 -25.39 -1.93 6.55
C ARG A 193 -24.89 -0.69 5.80
N LEU A 194 -23.62 -0.69 5.40
CA LEU A 194 -23.05 0.36 4.56
C LEU A 194 -23.80 0.40 3.22
N GLY A 195 -24.37 1.53 2.87
CA GLY A 195 -25.14 1.72 1.63
C GLY A 195 -26.65 1.74 1.78
N ASN A 196 -27.22 1.52 2.98
CA ASN A 196 -28.64 1.70 3.26
C ASN A 196 -29.01 3.14 3.69
N GLY A 197 -28.04 4.05 3.77
CA GLY A 197 -28.24 5.42 4.26
C GLY A 197 -28.47 6.43 3.15
N LYS A 198 -29.38 7.40 3.40
CA LYS A 198 -29.58 8.63 2.62
C LYS A 198 -28.32 9.55 2.58
N LEU A 199 -27.22 9.12 3.23
CA LEU A 199 -25.98 9.88 3.37
C LEU A 199 -25.08 9.78 2.12
N ILE A 200 -25.30 8.78 1.27
CA ILE A 200 -24.53 8.67 0.01
C ILE A 200 -25.05 9.73 -0.94
N GLN A 201 -24.38 10.86 -0.99
CA GLN A 201 -24.66 11.88 -1.98
C GLN A 201 -24.23 11.37 -3.35
N LYS A 202 -25.19 11.24 -4.27
CA LYS A 202 -24.86 11.07 -5.70
C LYS A 202 -24.02 12.27 -6.12
N ALA A 203 -22.82 12.00 -6.66
CA ALA A 203 -21.99 13.05 -7.22
C ALA A 203 -22.80 13.84 -8.28
N ARG A 204 -23.12 15.09 -7.97
CA ARG A 204 -23.95 15.97 -8.83
C ARG A 204 -23.16 16.57 -10.00
N GLY A 205 -21.86 16.35 -10.10
CA GLY A 205 -20.99 16.88 -11.14
C GLY A 205 -20.42 15.82 -12.07
N ALA A 206 -19.83 16.24 -13.19
CA ALA A 206 -19.00 15.40 -14.03
C ALA A 206 -17.89 14.75 -13.18
N ALA A 207 -17.52 13.48 -13.44
CA ALA A 207 -16.37 12.88 -12.74
C ALA A 207 -15.17 13.82 -12.95
N PRO A 208 -14.47 14.25 -11.89
CA PRO A 208 -13.31 15.09 -12.09
C PRO A 208 -12.35 14.33 -13.00
N ASN A 209 -11.92 14.98 -14.08
CA ASN A 209 -10.91 14.40 -14.96
C ASN A 209 -9.63 14.26 -14.12
N PRO A 210 -9.14 13.05 -13.84
CA PRO A 210 -7.94 12.86 -13.00
C PRO A 210 -6.70 13.50 -13.61
N LEU A 211 -6.71 13.75 -14.92
CA LEU A 211 -5.62 14.38 -15.66
C LEU A 211 -5.69 15.92 -15.65
N ALA A 212 -6.82 16.51 -15.24
CA ALA A 212 -7.03 17.96 -15.31
C ALA A 212 -6.01 18.77 -14.48
N PHE A 213 -5.50 18.17 -13.41
CA PHE A 213 -4.58 18.83 -12.48
C PHE A 213 -3.09 18.49 -12.72
N LEU A 214 -2.78 17.58 -13.65
CA LEU A 214 -1.40 17.16 -13.93
C LEU A 214 -0.52 18.35 -14.35
N GLY A 215 -0.99 19.17 -15.31
CA GLY A 215 -0.23 20.33 -15.77
C GLY A 215 0.13 21.29 -14.64
N ARG A 216 -0.86 21.59 -13.75
CA ARG A 216 -0.65 22.47 -12.59
C ARG A 216 0.30 21.83 -11.55
N PHE A 217 0.22 20.51 -11.35
CA PHE A 217 1.09 19.78 -10.43
C PHE A 217 2.55 19.82 -10.94
N PHE A 218 2.76 19.47 -12.20
CA PHE A 218 4.09 19.43 -12.81
C PHE A 218 4.69 20.81 -13.10
N ALA A 219 3.90 21.90 -13.01
CA ALA A 219 4.42 23.26 -13.00
C ALA A 219 5.05 23.66 -11.65
N GLN A 220 4.92 22.85 -10.58
CA GLN A 220 5.41 23.16 -9.23
C GLN A 220 6.58 22.25 -8.82
N PRO A 221 7.85 22.67 -8.96
CA PRO A 221 9.03 21.82 -8.71
C PRO A 221 9.08 21.20 -7.30
N ARG A 222 8.53 21.92 -6.30
CA ARG A 222 8.47 21.41 -4.91
C ARG A 222 7.51 20.22 -4.76
N LEU A 223 6.40 20.20 -5.51
CA LEU A 223 5.45 19.10 -5.51
C LEU A 223 6.03 17.89 -6.25
N ILE A 224 6.71 18.13 -7.38
CA ILE A 224 7.42 17.08 -8.14
C ILE A 224 8.48 16.42 -7.24
N ALA A 225 9.30 17.19 -6.54
CA ALA A 225 10.30 16.63 -5.64
C ALA A 225 9.68 15.75 -4.55
N GLY A 226 8.59 16.22 -3.91
CA GLY A 226 7.85 15.43 -2.92
C GLY A 226 7.24 14.15 -3.50
N TRP A 227 6.73 14.21 -4.73
CA TRP A 227 6.20 13.06 -5.45
C TRP A 227 7.30 12.05 -5.83
N LEU A 228 8.44 12.51 -6.33
CA LEU A 228 9.59 11.67 -6.63
C LEU A 228 10.10 10.94 -5.39
N PHE A 229 10.16 11.60 -4.22
CA PHE A 229 10.49 10.94 -2.97
C PHE A 229 9.52 9.79 -2.66
N ALA A 230 8.22 9.98 -2.88
CA ALA A 230 7.22 8.94 -2.67
C ALA A 230 7.36 7.79 -3.69
N VAL A 231 7.59 8.11 -4.98
CA VAL A 231 7.79 7.10 -6.04
C VAL A 231 8.99 6.23 -5.73
N LEU A 232 10.17 6.83 -5.51
CA LEU A 232 11.40 6.07 -5.32
C LEU A 232 11.41 5.30 -3.99
N ARG A 233 10.82 5.84 -2.92
CA ARG A 233 10.58 5.10 -1.69
C ARG A 233 9.72 3.86 -1.97
N SER A 234 8.65 4.01 -2.73
CA SER A 234 7.76 2.91 -3.09
C SER A 234 8.45 1.89 -4.01
N CYS A 235 9.33 2.33 -4.92
CA CYS A 235 10.21 1.42 -5.69
C CYS A 235 11.13 0.62 -4.77
N GLY A 236 11.65 1.22 -3.70
CA GLY A 236 12.40 0.51 -2.66
C GLY A 236 11.59 -0.61 -2.01
N TRP A 237 10.32 -0.33 -1.64
CA TRP A 237 9.42 -1.35 -1.13
C TRP A 237 9.14 -2.46 -2.14
N TRP A 238 8.88 -2.14 -3.41
CA TRP A 238 8.71 -3.14 -4.48
C TRP A 238 9.96 -4.00 -4.65
N GLY A 239 11.14 -3.37 -4.68
CA GLY A 239 12.42 -4.05 -4.76
C GLY A 239 12.65 -5.01 -3.59
N TYR A 240 12.25 -4.62 -2.39
CA TYR A 240 12.38 -5.43 -1.19
C TYR A 240 11.35 -6.56 -1.12
N ILE A 241 10.06 -6.26 -1.29
CA ILE A 241 8.98 -7.22 -1.07
C ILE A 241 8.91 -8.29 -2.16
N VAL A 242 9.15 -7.90 -3.42
CA VAL A 242 9.01 -8.82 -4.56
C VAL A 242 10.32 -9.55 -4.85
N TYR A 243 11.43 -8.83 -4.89
CA TYR A 243 12.68 -9.41 -5.39
C TYR A 243 13.57 -10.04 -4.30
N LEU A 244 13.45 -9.64 -3.02
CA LEU A 244 14.18 -10.31 -1.95
C LEU A 244 13.79 -11.80 -1.81
N PRO A 245 12.50 -12.20 -1.78
CA PRO A 245 12.14 -13.62 -1.71
C PRO A 245 12.64 -14.42 -2.92
N ILE A 246 12.56 -13.85 -4.12
CA ILE A 246 13.04 -14.50 -5.36
C ILE A 246 14.56 -14.66 -5.31
N TYR A 247 15.30 -13.60 -4.93
CA TYR A 247 16.74 -13.63 -4.76
C TYR A 247 17.17 -14.69 -3.74
N ALA A 248 16.46 -14.80 -2.61
CA ALA A 248 16.76 -15.78 -1.60
C ALA A 248 16.69 -17.21 -2.16
N ILE A 249 15.67 -17.54 -2.94
CA ILE A 249 15.53 -18.86 -3.58
C ILE A 249 16.62 -19.08 -4.65
N GLU A 250 16.85 -18.11 -5.54
CA GLU A 250 17.87 -18.21 -6.59
C GLU A 250 19.29 -18.40 -6.00
N SER A 251 19.50 -17.86 -4.81
CA SER A 251 20.78 -17.95 -4.08
C SER A 251 20.90 -19.18 -3.15
N GLY A 252 19.91 -20.09 -3.16
CA GLY A 252 19.90 -21.31 -2.34
C GLY A 252 19.59 -21.07 -0.86
N LEU A 253 19.07 -19.91 -0.48
CA LEU A 253 18.62 -19.63 0.89
C LEU A 253 17.22 -20.23 1.14
N PRO A 254 16.84 -20.49 2.40
CA PRO A 254 15.52 -21.01 2.74
C PRO A 254 14.39 -20.13 2.20
N GLN A 255 13.35 -20.74 1.66
CA GLN A 255 12.16 -20.05 1.10
C GLN A 255 11.49 -19.10 2.11
N GLN A 256 11.60 -19.40 3.40
CA GLN A 256 11.05 -18.60 4.50
C GLN A 256 11.77 -17.27 4.69
N THR A 257 13.01 -17.12 4.20
CA THR A 257 13.85 -15.93 4.42
C THR A 257 13.14 -14.65 4.06
N GLY A 258 12.50 -14.56 2.88
CA GLY A 258 11.78 -13.37 2.43
C GLY A 258 10.62 -13.02 3.36
N GLY A 259 9.77 -13.98 3.70
CA GLY A 259 8.61 -13.77 4.56
C GLY A 259 8.99 -13.32 5.97
N ILE A 260 10.02 -13.96 6.57
CA ILE A 260 10.53 -13.59 7.90
C ILE A 260 11.06 -12.16 7.90
N LEU A 261 11.91 -11.81 6.95
CA LEU A 261 12.52 -10.48 6.91
C LEU A 261 11.50 -9.36 6.64
N VAL A 262 10.53 -9.58 5.76
CA VAL A 262 9.46 -8.63 5.54
C VAL A 262 8.62 -8.45 6.81
N SER A 263 8.32 -9.53 7.54
CA SER A 263 7.60 -9.47 8.81
C SER A 263 8.39 -8.73 9.90
N VAL A 264 9.68 -9.04 10.03
CA VAL A 264 10.56 -8.35 10.99
C VAL A 264 10.69 -6.88 10.64
N THR A 265 10.84 -6.53 9.35
CA THR A 265 10.85 -5.12 8.91
C THR A 265 9.54 -4.43 9.29
N ASN A 266 8.39 -5.04 9.01
CA ASN A 266 7.10 -4.44 9.35
C ASN A 266 6.88 -4.30 10.87
N SER A 267 7.55 -5.08 11.72
CA SER A 267 7.49 -4.87 13.17
C SER A 267 8.06 -3.52 13.61
N PHE A 268 8.99 -2.94 12.84
CA PHE A 268 9.50 -1.58 13.10
C PHE A 268 8.44 -0.48 12.91
N LEU A 269 7.28 -0.79 12.31
CA LEU A 269 6.14 0.14 12.30
C LEU A 269 5.69 0.52 13.71
N PHE A 270 5.87 -0.35 14.71
CA PHE A 270 5.53 -0.03 16.09
C PHE A 270 6.44 1.04 16.73
N ILE A 271 7.65 1.25 16.20
CA ILE A 271 8.56 2.30 16.67
C ILE A 271 8.50 3.60 15.85
N THR A 272 7.58 3.70 14.88
CA THR A 272 7.39 4.93 14.08
C THR A 272 7.14 6.19 14.90
N PRO A 273 6.48 6.16 16.09
CA PRO A 273 6.37 7.35 16.94
C PRO A 273 7.74 7.88 17.43
N LEU A 274 8.71 6.99 17.67
CA LEU A 274 10.08 7.38 18.06
C LEU A 274 10.81 7.98 16.85
N MET A 275 10.67 7.37 15.68
CA MET A 275 11.24 7.90 14.43
C MET A 275 10.69 9.30 14.12
N LEU A 276 9.37 9.50 14.30
CA LEU A 276 8.75 10.81 14.10
C LEU A 276 9.29 11.86 15.09
N ARG A 277 9.45 11.52 16.37
CA ARG A 277 10.06 12.40 17.37
C ARG A 277 11.49 12.78 16.99
N TRP A 278 12.26 11.81 16.49
CA TRP A 278 13.61 12.05 16.00
C TRP A 278 13.62 13.03 14.81
N VAL A 279 12.75 12.82 13.81
CA VAL A 279 12.58 13.71 12.66
C VAL A 279 12.18 15.14 13.09
N GLN A 280 11.25 15.27 14.05
CA GLN A 280 10.82 16.57 14.58
C GLN A 280 11.95 17.33 15.31
N ARG A 281 12.84 16.60 15.98
CA ARG A 281 14.02 17.18 16.65
C ARG A 281 15.10 17.60 15.68
N HIS A 282 15.39 16.80 14.64
CA HIS A 282 16.50 17.07 13.72
C HIS A 282 16.09 17.88 12.48
N SER A 283 15.21 17.43 11.68
CA SER A 283 14.44 18.08 10.59
C SER A 283 13.91 17.02 9.64
N VAL A 284 12.90 17.36 8.85
CA VAL A 284 12.42 16.52 7.76
C VAL A 284 13.52 16.25 6.73
N ARG A 285 14.35 17.26 6.43
CA ARG A 285 15.52 17.09 5.53
C ARG A 285 16.47 16.00 6.03
N ALA A 286 16.80 16.02 7.33
CA ALA A 286 17.70 15.02 7.93
C ALA A 286 17.10 13.62 7.84
N GLY A 287 15.80 13.47 8.18
CA GLY A 287 15.10 12.19 8.10
C GLY A 287 15.04 11.61 6.69
N VAL A 288 14.67 12.45 5.71
CA VAL A 288 14.59 12.04 4.29
C VAL A 288 15.99 11.70 3.74
N ARG A 289 17.01 12.50 4.03
CA ARG A 289 18.37 12.20 3.60
C ARG A 289 18.92 10.92 4.20
N LEU A 290 18.82 10.77 5.52
CA LEU A 290 19.27 9.56 6.20
C LEU A 290 18.55 8.32 5.66
N GLY A 291 17.22 8.39 5.53
CA GLY A 291 16.42 7.31 4.99
C GLY A 291 16.87 6.90 3.59
N PHE A 292 17.00 7.85 2.67
CA PHE A 292 17.44 7.54 1.30
C PHE A 292 18.89 7.06 1.24
N LEU A 293 19.81 7.64 2.02
CA LEU A 293 21.21 7.22 2.03
C LEU A 293 21.35 5.77 2.51
N CYS A 294 20.81 5.47 3.69
CA CYS A 294 20.97 4.14 4.28
C CYS A 294 20.24 3.07 3.47
N THR A 295 19.06 3.38 2.92
CA THR A 295 18.37 2.44 2.03
C THR A 295 19.16 2.23 0.74
N ALA A 296 19.66 3.30 0.10
CA ALA A 296 20.47 3.21 -1.11
C ALA A 296 21.72 2.35 -0.87
N LEU A 297 22.43 2.60 0.24
CA LEU A 297 23.61 1.81 0.60
C LEU A 297 23.24 0.32 0.81
N GLY A 298 22.14 0.02 1.51
CA GLY A 298 21.66 -1.34 1.69
C GLY A 298 21.42 -2.05 0.36
N PHE A 299 20.74 -1.41 -0.58
CA PHE A 299 20.48 -1.97 -1.91
C PHE A 299 21.74 -2.10 -2.78
N LEU A 300 22.64 -1.11 -2.75
CA LEU A 300 23.89 -1.16 -3.51
C LEU A 300 24.85 -2.22 -2.93
N LEU A 301 24.96 -2.33 -1.60
CA LEU A 301 25.75 -3.37 -0.97
C LEU A 301 25.20 -4.76 -1.30
N ALA A 302 23.87 -4.92 -1.34
CA ALA A 302 23.26 -6.19 -1.75
C ALA A 302 23.57 -6.51 -3.22
N ALA A 303 23.55 -5.51 -4.10
CA ALA A 303 23.88 -5.69 -5.51
C ALA A 303 25.33 -6.11 -5.74
N LEU A 304 26.24 -5.61 -4.92
CA LEU A 304 27.67 -5.86 -5.06
C LEU A 304 28.18 -7.06 -4.25
N SER A 305 27.37 -7.57 -3.32
CA SER A 305 27.79 -8.65 -2.43
C SER A 305 27.82 -10.00 -3.15
N PRO A 306 28.96 -10.70 -3.15
CA PRO A 306 29.03 -12.06 -3.68
C PRO A 306 28.44 -13.11 -2.73
N VAL A 307 28.22 -12.74 -1.45
CA VAL A 307 27.74 -13.65 -0.40
C VAL A 307 26.22 -13.40 -0.20
N PRO A 308 25.36 -14.39 -0.49
CA PRO A 308 23.91 -14.22 -0.41
C PRO A 308 23.40 -13.75 0.96
N VAL A 309 23.96 -14.27 2.05
CA VAL A 309 23.56 -13.91 3.42
C VAL A 309 23.85 -12.42 3.69
N LEU A 310 25.02 -11.92 3.25
CA LEU A 310 25.38 -10.51 3.40
C LEU A 310 24.50 -9.61 2.54
N ALA A 311 24.17 -10.02 1.32
CA ALA A 311 23.25 -9.29 0.45
C ALA A 311 21.87 -9.14 1.10
N VAL A 312 21.33 -10.22 1.63
CA VAL A 312 20.04 -10.24 2.34
C VAL A 312 20.09 -9.39 3.61
N ALA A 313 21.17 -9.46 4.38
CA ALA A 313 21.37 -8.63 5.57
C ALA A 313 21.46 -7.13 5.22
N ALA A 314 22.10 -6.78 4.10
CA ALA A 314 22.18 -5.41 3.59
C ALA A 314 20.79 -4.88 3.17
N LEU A 315 20.01 -5.69 2.44
CA LEU A 315 18.63 -5.35 2.07
C LEU A 315 17.74 -5.14 3.31
N PHE A 316 17.84 -6.05 4.28
CA PHE A 316 17.11 -5.93 5.54
C PHE A 316 17.49 -4.65 6.29
N SER A 317 18.78 -4.36 6.43
CA SER A 317 19.26 -3.13 7.08
C SER A 317 18.71 -1.88 6.35
N GLY A 318 18.74 -1.87 5.02
CA GLY A 318 18.16 -0.81 4.20
C GLY A 318 16.66 -0.68 4.39
N SER A 319 15.93 -1.79 4.55
CA SER A 319 14.46 -1.79 4.68
C SER A 319 13.96 -1.11 5.95
N VAL A 320 14.72 -1.14 7.04
CA VAL A 320 14.40 -0.39 8.27
C VAL A 320 14.33 1.10 8.00
N PHE A 321 15.19 1.60 7.11
CA PHE A 321 15.19 3.02 6.72
C PHE A 321 14.10 3.34 5.69
N LEU A 322 13.52 2.36 4.99
CA LEU A 322 12.28 2.55 4.23
C LEU A 322 11.12 2.96 5.16
N ILE A 323 11.04 2.38 6.36
CA ILE A 323 10.04 2.79 7.36
C ILE A 323 10.28 4.23 7.82
N LEU A 324 11.53 4.64 8.02
CA LEU A 324 11.84 6.05 8.29
C LEU A 324 11.40 6.96 7.14
N LEU A 325 11.52 6.51 5.90
CA LEU A 325 11.01 7.22 4.72
C LEU A 325 9.48 7.22 4.66
N ASP A 326 8.79 6.19 5.15
CA ASP A 326 7.32 6.21 5.27
C ASP A 326 6.85 7.31 6.23
N VAL A 327 7.59 7.53 7.32
CA VAL A 327 7.31 8.59 8.29
C VAL A 327 7.67 9.98 7.76
N SER A 328 8.79 10.13 7.04
CA SER A 328 9.37 11.42 6.69
C SER A 328 9.19 11.82 5.21
N GLY A 329 9.14 10.86 4.29
CA GLY A 329 9.20 11.10 2.85
C GLY A 329 7.96 11.77 2.24
N GLY A 330 6.80 11.67 2.89
CA GLY A 330 5.58 12.37 2.48
C GLY A 330 5.48 13.81 2.98
N LEU A 331 6.24 14.15 4.03
CA LEU A 331 6.17 15.48 4.65
C LEU A 331 6.58 16.63 3.72
N PRO A 332 7.61 16.52 2.86
CA PRO A 332 7.96 17.57 1.91
C PRO A 332 6.80 17.97 1.00
N PHE A 333 6.04 16.99 0.50
CA PHE A 333 4.84 17.25 -0.29
C PHE A 333 3.75 17.95 0.54
N LEU A 334 3.40 17.39 1.70
CA LEU A 334 2.34 17.93 2.57
C LEU A 334 2.62 19.37 3.02
N MET A 335 3.90 19.72 3.20
CA MET A 335 4.33 21.06 3.62
C MET A 335 4.47 22.04 2.44
N ALA A 336 4.57 21.56 1.21
CA ALA A 336 4.68 22.38 0.01
C ALA A 336 3.32 22.75 -0.58
N VAL A 337 2.31 21.93 -0.38
CA VAL A 337 0.96 22.09 -0.95
C VAL A 337 0.22 23.27 -0.30
N LYS A 338 -0.31 24.18 -1.12
CA LYS A 338 -1.17 25.27 -0.66
C LYS A 338 -2.49 24.72 -0.10
N PRO A 339 -3.03 25.29 1.00
CA PRO A 339 -4.27 24.82 1.61
C PRO A 339 -5.46 24.74 0.63
N SER A 340 -5.56 25.68 -0.31
CA SER A 340 -6.62 25.75 -1.34
C SER A 340 -6.54 24.65 -2.40
N GLU A 341 -5.35 24.07 -2.64
CA GLU A 341 -5.09 23.09 -3.70
C GLU A 341 -4.90 21.67 -3.16
N ARG A 342 -5.03 21.46 -1.83
CA ARG A 342 -4.68 20.19 -1.18
C ARG A 342 -5.38 18.97 -1.77
N THR A 343 -6.67 19.06 -2.03
CA THR A 343 -7.45 17.92 -2.54
C THR A 343 -7.03 17.53 -3.95
N GLU A 344 -6.83 18.51 -4.82
CA GLU A 344 -6.44 18.32 -6.21
C GLU A 344 -5.02 17.77 -6.33
N MET A 345 -4.09 18.38 -5.61
CA MET A 345 -2.68 17.98 -5.63
C MET A 345 -2.46 16.62 -4.94
N ALA A 346 -3.24 16.31 -3.88
CA ALA A 346 -3.18 15.00 -3.23
C ALA A 346 -3.67 13.87 -4.14
N ALA A 347 -4.65 14.14 -5.01
CA ALA A 347 -5.11 13.16 -6.00
C ALA A 347 -3.99 12.80 -6.98
N VAL A 348 -3.25 13.80 -7.50
CA VAL A 348 -2.09 13.57 -8.36
C VAL A 348 -0.95 12.89 -7.59
N TYR A 349 -0.67 13.35 -6.36
CA TYR A 349 0.37 12.76 -5.52
C TYR A 349 0.16 11.26 -5.29
N SER A 350 -1.08 10.82 -5.07
CA SER A 350 -1.38 9.41 -4.79
C SER A 350 -1.01 8.45 -5.92
N SER A 351 -0.82 8.95 -7.15
CA SER A 351 -0.36 8.16 -8.31
C SER A 351 1.04 7.56 -8.13
N PHE A 352 1.80 8.00 -7.10
CA PHE A 352 3.12 7.41 -6.83
C PHE A 352 3.08 5.89 -6.65
N ARG A 353 1.97 5.35 -6.12
CA ARG A 353 1.78 3.90 -5.91
C ARG A 353 1.68 3.16 -7.22
N ASP A 354 0.86 3.66 -8.13
CA ASP A 354 0.65 3.04 -9.44
C ASP A 354 1.91 3.17 -10.29
N VAL A 355 2.53 4.35 -10.27
CA VAL A 355 3.78 4.60 -11.02
C VAL A 355 4.90 3.69 -10.51
N SER A 356 5.10 3.54 -9.22
CA SER A 356 6.13 2.66 -8.67
C SER A 356 5.83 1.18 -8.95
N GLY A 357 4.54 0.78 -8.87
CA GLY A 357 4.08 -0.58 -9.17
C GLY A 357 4.23 -0.98 -10.63
N ILE A 358 4.31 0.00 -11.55
CA ILE A 358 4.61 -0.20 -12.96
C ILE A 358 6.11 -0.09 -13.22
N LEU A 359 6.74 0.97 -12.68
CA LEU A 359 8.13 1.32 -12.95
C LEU A 359 9.10 0.24 -12.45
N THR A 360 8.91 -0.26 -11.22
CA THR A 360 9.87 -1.21 -10.64
C THR A 360 9.85 -2.56 -11.35
N PRO A 361 8.69 -3.22 -11.57
CA PRO A 361 8.66 -4.46 -12.33
C PRO A 361 9.01 -4.25 -13.80
N GLY A 362 8.63 -3.11 -14.41
CA GLY A 362 8.94 -2.80 -15.79
C GLY A 362 10.45 -2.66 -16.04
N ILE A 363 11.12 -1.87 -15.21
CA ILE A 363 12.59 -1.75 -15.24
C ILE A 363 13.23 -3.09 -14.87
N GLY A 364 12.69 -3.80 -13.88
CA GLY A 364 13.14 -5.13 -13.48
C GLY A 364 13.10 -6.12 -14.64
N ALA A 365 12.01 -6.14 -15.40
CA ALA A 365 11.89 -7.00 -16.59
C ALA A 365 12.97 -6.70 -17.64
N LEU A 366 13.29 -5.41 -17.87
CA LEU A 366 14.33 -5.00 -18.81
C LEU A 366 15.73 -5.38 -18.31
N ILE A 367 16.02 -5.15 -17.02
CA ILE A 367 17.32 -5.48 -16.42
C ILE A 367 17.56 -6.99 -16.49
N LEU A 368 16.55 -7.80 -16.21
CA LEU A 368 16.67 -9.26 -16.21
C LEU A 368 16.87 -9.89 -17.59
N LEU A 369 16.80 -9.10 -18.67
CA LEU A 369 17.22 -9.54 -20.01
C LEU A 369 18.75 -9.57 -20.17
N VAL A 370 19.47 -8.74 -19.41
CA VAL A 370 20.91 -8.50 -19.60
C VAL A 370 21.75 -8.71 -18.32
N ALA A 371 21.11 -8.77 -17.15
CA ALA A 371 21.78 -8.86 -15.87
C ALA A 371 20.98 -9.76 -14.89
N PRO A 372 21.62 -10.35 -13.89
CA PRO A 372 20.95 -11.10 -12.84
C PRO A 372 20.14 -10.19 -11.92
N ILE A 373 19.39 -10.79 -10.98
CA ILE A 373 18.48 -10.08 -10.07
C ILE A 373 19.16 -8.98 -9.25
N GLN A 374 20.45 -9.09 -8.97
CA GLN A 374 21.26 -8.07 -8.30
C GLN A 374 21.26 -6.74 -9.07
N GLY A 375 21.11 -6.77 -10.39
CA GLY A 375 20.96 -5.57 -11.23
C GLY A 375 19.73 -4.73 -10.86
N ILE A 376 18.65 -5.36 -10.41
CA ILE A 376 17.46 -4.66 -9.91
C ILE A 376 17.80 -3.92 -8.62
N PHE A 377 18.52 -4.56 -7.70
CA PHE A 377 18.95 -3.92 -6.46
C PHE A 377 19.88 -2.72 -6.75
N ALA A 378 20.79 -2.86 -7.74
CA ALA A 378 21.63 -1.76 -8.18
C ALA A 378 20.79 -0.58 -8.71
N ALA A 379 19.82 -0.83 -9.60
CA ALA A 379 18.98 0.20 -10.18
C ALA A 379 18.13 0.92 -9.11
N VAL A 380 17.51 0.17 -8.21
CA VAL A 380 16.75 0.73 -7.08
C VAL A 380 17.68 1.54 -6.17
N GLY A 381 18.85 1.01 -5.83
CA GLY A 381 19.84 1.69 -4.99
C GLY A 381 20.33 2.99 -5.60
N LEU A 382 20.61 3.03 -6.90
CA LEU A 382 20.99 4.25 -7.63
C LEU A 382 19.85 5.28 -7.63
N GLY A 383 18.60 4.85 -7.89
CA GLY A 383 17.44 5.70 -7.81
C GLY A 383 17.24 6.34 -6.43
N LEU A 384 17.38 5.55 -5.36
CA LEU A 384 17.34 6.04 -3.98
C LEU A 384 18.50 6.99 -3.66
N GLY A 385 19.70 6.70 -4.17
CA GLY A 385 20.87 7.58 -4.07
C GLY A 385 20.66 8.93 -4.75
N ALA A 386 20.03 8.96 -5.93
CA ALA A 386 19.64 10.20 -6.59
C ALA A 386 18.66 11.02 -5.71
N MET A 387 17.73 10.35 -5.00
CA MET A 387 16.83 11.03 -4.07
C MET A 387 17.54 11.58 -2.82
N PHE A 388 18.60 10.92 -2.34
CA PHE A 388 19.46 11.49 -1.30
C PHE A 388 20.08 12.82 -1.74
N LEU A 389 20.58 12.91 -2.97
CA LEU A 389 21.13 14.15 -3.53
C LEU A 389 20.04 15.23 -3.68
N LEU A 390 18.87 14.86 -4.22
CA LEU A 390 17.73 15.77 -4.35
C LEU A 390 17.26 16.29 -2.99
N ALA A 391 17.22 15.45 -1.97
CA ALA A 391 16.85 15.82 -0.59
C ALA A 391 17.82 16.83 0.03
N GLY A 392 19.04 16.93 -0.49
CA GLY A 392 19.99 17.99 -0.14
C GLY A 392 19.49 19.41 -0.44
N ARG A 393 18.56 19.58 -1.39
CA ARG A 393 17.93 20.86 -1.75
C ARG A 393 16.77 21.26 -0.84
N LEU A 394 16.31 20.39 0.07
CA LEU A 394 15.30 20.74 1.06
C LEU A 394 15.83 21.74 2.07
N HIS A 395 14.95 22.61 2.57
CA HIS A 395 15.34 23.60 3.57
C HIS A 395 15.84 22.92 4.87
N PRO A 396 16.99 23.32 5.45
CA PRO A 396 17.59 22.66 6.62
C PRO A 396 16.66 22.56 7.84
N MET A 397 15.84 23.58 8.08
CA MET A 397 14.93 23.68 9.23
C MET A 397 13.50 23.20 8.90
N LEU A 398 13.29 22.50 7.79
CA LEU A 398 11.97 22.01 7.39
C LEU A 398 11.43 21.04 8.46
N GLY A 399 10.23 21.32 9.00
CA GLY A 399 9.53 20.46 9.95
C GLY A 399 10.10 20.42 11.36
N VAL A 400 11.11 21.24 11.69
CA VAL A 400 11.63 21.36 13.07
C VAL A 400 10.59 22.02 13.98
N ALA A 401 10.37 21.46 15.16
CA ALA A 401 9.44 21.99 16.13
C ALA A 401 9.84 23.43 16.59
N PRO A 402 8.87 24.34 16.84
CA PRO A 402 9.19 25.73 17.19
C PRO A 402 10.14 25.88 18.38
N ALA A 403 9.97 25.08 19.42
CA ALA A 403 10.83 25.09 20.60
C ALA A 403 12.30 24.76 20.27
N GLU A 404 12.54 23.84 19.33
CA GLU A 404 13.87 23.42 18.92
C GLU A 404 14.53 24.41 17.94
N ARG A 405 13.70 25.13 17.16
CA ARG A 405 14.19 26.22 16.29
C ARG A 405 14.82 27.35 17.09
N GLY A 406 14.21 27.71 18.23
CA GLY A 406 14.74 28.73 19.15
C GLY A 406 16.12 28.34 19.69
N ARG A 407 16.26 27.11 20.18
CA ARG A 407 17.53 26.60 20.71
C ARG A 407 18.65 26.59 19.66
N ARG A 408 18.36 26.18 18.41
CA ARG A 408 19.36 26.13 17.33
C ARG A 408 19.74 27.49 16.73
N ARG A 409 18.95 28.55 16.97
CA ARG A 409 19.31 29.90 16.59
C ARG A 409 20.14 30.59 17.66
N ALA A 410 20.06 30.08 18.92
CA ALA A 410 20.82 30.62 20.05
C ALA A 410 22.18 29.90 20.26
N ALA A 411 22.41 28.75 19.61
CA ALA A 411 23.68 28.03 19.56
C ALA A 411 24.41 28.32 18.23
#